data_36c3263d8415fd68e4a389c3a5726512
#
_entry.id   36c3263d8415fd68e4a389c3a5726512
#
_cell.length_a   1.000
_cell.length_b   1.000
_cell.length_c   1.000
_cell.angle_alpha   90.00
_cell.angle_beta   90.00
_cell.angle_gamma   90.00
#
_symmetry.space_group_name_H-M   'P 1'
#
loop_
_entity.id
_entity.type
_entity.pdbx_description
1 polymer ?
#
loop_
_entity_poly.entity_id
_entity_poly.type
_entity_poly.pdbx_seq_one_letter_code
_entity_poly.pdbx_strand_id
1 'polypeptide(L)'
;MRESWSRPYPAILLDPDAASALVRSLPGRPAVLRVTELSGGLANTNLRLDLDGHPPVVLRLFQRDPTQASKERAIHALAAERGVPAPRLLGSGDDPVTGLPFALLEWVDGQRLDEAARGLDDPALLPLARSIGGALAAIHAVTFERSGFLDGSLTVAEPADAGGAGLIGFLHHVLVDGSGGDRLGRDLADRLVAFAGREAGLLDRWPGAPCLTHSDFGGTNILVRQGPQGWAVAAVLDWEFAFAGSPFFDFGNLLRPPLGSRPGFADSVAAGYRAAGGALPAEWRRMAALADLFSWAEFLTRPTVSDAVVATARQRIAETMVLWG
;
A
#
# COMPACT_ATOMS: atom_id res chain seq x y z
N MET A 1 1.32 -1.52 14.09
CA MET A 1 0.35 -2.53 13.58
C MET A 1 1.01 -3.76 12.96
N ARG A 2 2.10 -3.63 12.17
CA ARG A 2 2.81 -4.81 11.59
C ARG A 2 3.41 -5.77 12.64
N GLU A 3 3.78 -5.30 13.80
CA GLU A 3 4.35 -6.12 14.90
C GLU A 3 3.38 -7.19 15.43
N SER A 4 2.07 -7.06 15.17
CA SER A 4 1.04 -8.02 15.59
C SER A 4 0.68 -9.05 14.51
N TRP A 5 1.30 -9.00 13.33
CA TRP A 5 1.07 -9.95 12.24
C TRP A 5 2.17 -10.99 12.18
N SER A 6 1.81 -12.26 12.21
CA SER A 6 2.75 -13.37 11.97
C SER A 6 2.91 -13.64 10.48
N ARG A 7 4.13 -13.92 10.06
CA ARG A 7 4.44 -14.35 8.69
C ARG A 7 3.89 -15.76 8.47
N PRO A 8 3.05 -16.01 7.44
CA PRO A 8 2.50 -17.33 7.19
C PRO A 8 3.52 -18.34 6.62
N TYR A 9 4.55 -17.83 5.93
CA TYR A 9 5.62 -18.64 5.33
C TYR A 9 6.98 -18.17 5.84
N PRO A 10 7.92 -19.11 6.16
CA PRO A 10 9.29 -18.73 6.51
C PRO A 10 9.98 -18.01 5.35
N ALA A 11 10.92 -17.11 5.65
CA ALA A 11 11.74 -16.49 4.62
C ALA A 11 12.59 -17.53 3.90
N ILE A 12 12.69 -17.41 2.59
CA ILE A 12 13.63 -18.20 1.78
C ILE A 12 14.99 -17.51 1.89
N LEU A 13 15.94 -18.19 2.53
CA LEU A 13 17.30 -17.71 2.61
C LEU A 13 18.10 -18.33 1.46
N LEU A 14 18.76 -17.48 0.69
CA LEU A 14 19.69 -17.90 -0.38
C LEU A 14 21.11 -17.67 0.06
N ASP A 15 22.00 -18.57 -0.30
CA ASP A 15 23.44 -18.28 -0.24
C ASP A 15 23.86 -17.38 -1.42
N PRO A 16 25.06 -16.77 -1.38
CA PRO A 16 25.52 -15.88 -2.44
C PRO A 16 25.62 -16.56 -3.83
N ASP A 17 25.94 -17.85 -3.90
CA ASP A 17 26.06 -18.57 -5.16
C ASP A 17 24.69 -18.78 -5.80
N ALA A 18 23.68 -19.23 -5.03
CA ALA A 18 22.31 -19.34 -5.49
C ALA A 18 21.76 -17.98 -5.91
N ALA A 19 21.98 -16.91 -5.13
CA ALA A 19 21.56 -15.57 -5.47
C ALA A 19 22.25 -15.04 -6.74
N SER A 20 23.55 -15.38 -6.97
CA SER A 20 24.28 -15.00 -8.17
C SER A 20 23.68 -15.57 -9.45
N ALA A 21 23.02 -16.73 -9.38
CA ALA A 21 22.30 -17.27 -10.52
C ALA A 21 21.12 -16.38 -10.96
N LEU A 22 20.43 -15.74 -10.00
CA LEU A 22 19.25 -14.91 -10.26
C LEU A 22 19.61 -13.52 -10.82
N VAL A 23 20.78 -12.98 -10.49
CA VAL A 23 21.23 -11.67 -10.97
C VAL A 23 21.95 -11.73 -12.33
N ARG A 24 22.04 -12.89 -12.98
CA ARG A 24 22.71 -13.06 -14.29
C ARG A 24 22.10 -12.21 -15.41
N SER A 25 20.85 -11.80 -15.28
CA SER A 25 20.17 -10.90 -16.21
C SER A 25 20.66 -9.45 -16.12
N LEU A 26 21.35 -9.07 -15.04
CA LEU A 26 21.87 -7.73 -14.87
C LEU A 26 23.10 -7.48 -15.75
N PRO A 27 23.29 -6.22 -16.24
CA PRO A 27 24.49 -5.85 -16.96
C PRO A 27 25.77 -6.18 -16.19
N GLY A 28 26.80 -6.70 -16.86
CA GLY A 28 28.05 -7.08 -16.22
C GLY A 28 28.01 -8.40 -15.44
N ARG A 29 26.85 -9.00 -15.25
CA ARG A 29 26.65 -10.27 -14.52
C ARG A 29 27.40 -10.29 -13.17
N PRO A 30 27.14 -9.33 -12.27
CA PRO A 30 27.91 -9.20 -11.04
C PRO A 30 27.78 -10.45 -10.15
N ALA A 31 28.81 -10.77 -9.40
CA ALA A 31 28.72 -11.75 -8.33
C ALA A 31 28.00 -11.13 -7.13
N VAL A 32 27.23 -11.96 -6.40
CA VAL A 32 26.64 -11.56 -5.13
C VAL A 32 27.65 -11.79 -4.04
N LEU A 33 28.03 -10.73 -3.34
CA LEU A 33 29.00 -10.78 -2.24
C LEU A 33 28.34 -11.11 -0.89
N ARG A 34 27.10 -10.61 -0.71
CA ARG A 34 26.35 -10.81 0.53
C ARG A 34 24.84 -10.78 0.26
N VAL A 35 24.13 -11.64 0.97
CA VAL A 35 22.67 -11.68 1.02
C VAL A 35 22.21 -11.29 2.42
N THR A 36 21.27 -10.34 2.52
CA THR A 36 20.71 -9.89 3.79
C THR A 36 19.20 -9.90 3.71
N GLU A 37 18.54 -10.59 4.62
CA GLU A 37 17.06 -10.54 4.71
C GLU A 37 16.60 -9.15 5.12
N LEU A 38 15.60 -8.61 4.39
CA LEU A 38 14.95 -7.36 4.74
C LEU A 38 13.74 -7.66 5.63
N SER A 39 13.78 -7.11 6.85
CA SER A 39 12.68 -7.24 7.80
C SER A 39 11.42 -6.50 7.33
N GLY A 40 10.24 -7.01 7.71
CA GLY A 40 8.95 -6.34 7.49
C GLY A 40 8.12 -6.87 6.31
N GLY A 41 8.64 -7.73 5.45
CA GLY A 41 7.85 -8.45 4.45
C GLY A 41 7.06 -9.59 5.10
N LEU A 42 5.71 -9.49 5.16
CA LEU A 42 4.88 -10.54 5.76
C LEU A 42 4.48 -11.61 4.74
N ALA A 43 4.37 -11.24 3.48
CA ALA A 43 3.83 -12.09 2.42
C ALA A 43 4.92 -12.71 1.53
N ASN A 44 5.92 -11.94 1.18
CA ASN A 44 6.97 -12.30 0.23
C ASN A 44 8.35 -12.24 0.89
N THR A 45 9.35 -12.93 0.35
CA THR A 45 10.74 -12.77 0.80
C THR A 45 11.40 -11.64 0.05
N ASN A 46 11.94 -10.68 0.79
CA ASN A 46 12.75 -9.59 0.24
C ASN A 46 14.17 -9.72 0.78
N LEU A 47 15.14 -9.79 -0.13
CA LEU A 47 16.56 -9.90 0.18
C LEU A 47 17.31 -8.74 -0.43
N ARG A 48 18.18 -8.08 0.34
CA ARG A 48 19.18 -7.18 -0.19
C ARG A 48 20.35 -8.01 -0.68
N LEU A 49 20.77 -7.78 -1.92
CA LEU A 49 21.94 -8.38 -2.53
C LEU A 49 23.00 -7.30 -2.72
N ASP A 50 24.12 -7.42 -2.01
CA ASP A 50 25.31 -6.58 -2.24
C ASP A 50 26.12 -7.21 -3.38
N LEU A 51 26.35 -6.44 -4.45
CA LEU A 51 26.92 -6.90 -5.70
C LEU A 51 28.35 -6.42 -5.87
N ASP A 52 29.21 -7.24 -6.48
CA ASP A 52 30.59 -6.86 -6.78
C ASP A 52 30.66 -5.75 -7.86
N GLY A 53 31.26 -4.62 -7.49
CA GLY A 53 31.43 -3.46 -8.38
C GLY A 53 30.14 -2.76 -8.81
N HIS A 54 28.97 -3.11 -8.25
CA HIS A 54 27.67 -2.56 -8.61
C HIS A 54 26.88 -2.09 -7.37
N PRO A 55 25.94 -1.16 -7.53
CA PRO A 55 24.99 -0.84 -6.47
C PRO A 55 24.21 -2.08 -6.01
N PRO A 56 23.80 -2.14 -4.72
CA PRO A 56 22.99 -3.23 -4.24
C PRO A 56 21.62 -3.25 -4.93
N VAL A 57 20.96 -4.41 -4.92
CA VAL A 57 19.60 -4.59 -5.44
C VAL A 57 18.72 -5.30 -4.40
N VAL A 58 17.40 -5.21 -4.59
CA VAL A 58 16.44 -6.02 -3.83
C VAL A 58 15.97 -7.17 -4.70
N LEU A 59 16.14 -8.39 -4.21
CA LEU A 59 15.49 -9.58 -4.76
C LEU A 59 14.19 -9.80 -3.98
N ARG A 60 13.06 -9.74 -4.70
CA ARG A 60 11.72 -10.09 -4.19
C ARG A 60 11.29 -11.44 -4.74
N LEU A 61 11.07 -12.42 -3.86
CA LEU A 61 10.52 -13.74 -4.20
C LEU A 61 9.04 -13.76 -3.85
N PHE A 62 8.19 -14.11 -4.83
CA PHE A 62 6.73 -14.10 -4.66
C PHE A 62 6.25 -15.44 -4.10
N GLN A 63 6.13 -15.52 -2.77
CA GLN A 63 5.76 -16.75 -2.06
C GLN A 63 4.26 -16.87 -1.78
N ARG A 64 3.61 -15.77 -1.36
CA ARG A 64 2.22 -15.78 -0.92
C ARG A 64 1.26 -16.07 -2.07
N ASP A 65 1.43 -15.37 -3.16
CA ASP A 65 0.65 -15.52 -4.37
C ASP A 65 1.55 -15.27 -5.59
N PRO A 66 2.14 -16.33 -6.15
CA PRO A 66 3.01 -16.20 -7.33
C PRO A 66 2.34 -15.54 -8.54
N THR A 67 1.00 -15.59 -8.63
CA THR A 67 0.26 -14.99 -9.76
C THR A 67 0.32 -13.46 -9.76
N GLN A 68 0.56 -12.83 -8.59
CA GLN A 68 0.71 -11.38 -8.47
C GLN A 68 2.03 -10.84 -9.05
N ALA A 69 3.02 -11.70 -9.28
CA ALA A 69 4.32 -11.31 -9.78
C ALA A 69 4.25 -10.52 -11.10
N SER A 70 3.40 -10.95 -12.03
CA SER A 70 3.22 -10.27 -13.33
C SER A 70 2.64 -8.86 -13.15
N LYS A 71 1.64 -8.69 -12.29
CA LYS A 71 1.03 -7.40 -11.97
C LYS A 71 2.03 -6.45 -11.32
N GLU A 72 2.74 -6.89 -10.28
CA GLU A 72 3.72 -6.02 -9.60
C GLU A 72 4.85 -5.59 -10.54
N ARG A 73 5.37 -6.50 -11.38
CA ARG A 73 6.37 -6.18 -12.40
C ARG A 73 5.85 -5.11 -13.39
N ALA A 74 4.61 -5.24 -13.85
CA ALA A 74 3.99 -4.29 -14.76
C ALA A 74 3.79 -2.92 -14.09
N ILE A 75 3.42 -2.88 -12.80
CA ILE A 75 3.29 -1.63 -12.03
C ILE A 75 4.66 -0.94 -11.91
N HIS A 76 5.73 -1.67 -11.60
CA HIS A 76 7.07 -1.07 -11.53
C HIS A 76 7.54 -0.49 -12.90
N ALA A 77 7.22 -1.17 -14.01
CA ALA A 77 7.50 -0.65 -15.34
C ALA A 77 6.71 0.63 -15.63
N LEU A 78 5.40 0.60 -15.38
CA LEU A 78 4.52 1.77 -15.54
C LEU A 78 4.95 2.94 -14.65
N ALA A 79 5.33 2.67 -13.41
CA ALA A 79 5.82 3.68 -12.48
C ALA A 79 7.04 4.42 -13.02
N ALA A 80 8.00 3.69 -13.61
CA ALA A 80 9.18 4.27 -14.21
C ALA A 80 8.83 5.18 -15.41
N GLU A 81 7.85 4.79 -16.23
CA GLU A 81 7.40 5.57 -17.40
C GLU A 81 6.63 6.83 -17.00
N ARG A 82 5.90 6.79 -15.90
CA ARG A 82 4.99 7.86 -15.45
C ARG A 82 5.58 8.75 -14.35
N GLY A 83 6.83 8.51 -13.93
CA GLY A 83 7.47 9.28 -12.87
C GLY A 83 6.85 9.04 -11.48
N VAL A 84 6.18 7.91 -11.28
CA VAL A 84 5.70 7.48 -9.95
C VAL A 84 6.93 7.04 -9.15
N PRO A 85 7.10 7.52 -7.90
CA PRO A 85 8.24 7.14 -7.09
C PRO A 85 8.12 5.68 -6.62
N ALA A 86 8.68 4.76 -7.39
CA ALA A 86 8.77 3.34 -7.08
C ALA A 86 10.16 2.81 -7.45
N PRO A 87 10.70 1.78 -6.79
CA PRO A 87 11.94 1.16 -7.21
C PRO A 87 11.84 0.67 -8.66
N ARG A 88 12.88 0.92 -9.47
CA ARG A 88 12.89 0.44 -10.87
C ARG A 88 13.02 -1.09 -10.91
N LEU A 89 12.28 -1.73 -11.81
CA LEU A 89 12.47 -3.13 -12.15
C LEU A 89 13.75 -3.27 -12.99
N LEU A 90 14.72 -4.02 -12.49
CA LEU A 90 16.02 -4.25 -13.14
C LEU A 90 16.09 -5.59 -13.85
N GLY A 91 15.29 -6.55 -13.41
CA GLY A 91 15.22 -7.88 -13.98
C GLY A 91 14.13 -8.71 -13.32
N SER A 92 13.78 -9.81 -13.94
CA SER A 92 12.79 -10.74 -13.39
C SER A 92 12.93 -12.12 -14.03
N GLY A 93 12.34 -13.13 -13.40
CA GLY A 93 12.36 -14.51 -13.89
C GLY A 93 11.69 -15.43 -12.89
N ASP A 94 11.97 -16.72 -13.04
CA ASP A 94 11.60 -17.75 -12.10
C ASP A 94 12.88 -18.36 -11.50
N ASP A 95 12.88 -18.53 -10.19
CA ASP A 95 14.00 -19.15 -9.48
C ASP A 95 14.08 -20.64 -9.83
N PRO A 96 15.19 -21.12 -10.43
CA PRO A 96 15.30 -22.50 -10.89
C PRO A 96 15.28 -23.53 -9.75
N VAL A 97 15.49 -23.12 -8.50
CA VAL A 97 15.53 -24.01 -7.35
C VAL A 97 14.13 -24.13 -6.71
N THR A 98 13.49 -22.99 -6.47
CA THR A 98 12.18 -22.97 -5.80
C THR A 98 11.00 -22.96 -6.77
N GLY A 99 11.23 -22.64 -8.05
CA GLY A 99 10.19 -22.43 -9.05
C GLY A 99 9.37 -21.14 -8.84
N LEU A 100 9.73 -20.31 -7.86
CA LEU A 100 9.00 -19.09 -7.55
C LEU A 100 9.38 -17.96 -8.50
N PRO A 101 8.40 -17.15 -8.93
CA PRO A 101 8.69 -15.92 -9.64
C PRO A 101 9.49 -14.96 -8.75
N PHE A 102 10.41 -14.20 -9.38
CA PHE A 102 11.15 -13.15 -8.68
C PHE A 102 11.18 -11.84 -9.46
N ALA A 103 11.41 -10.75 -8.76
CA ALA A 103 11.77 -9.45 -9.31
C ALA A 103 13.08 -8.97 -8.68
N LEU A 104 13.96 -8.40 -9.52
CA LEU A 104 15.12 -7.63 -9.08
C LEU A 104 14.76 -6.16 -9.17
N LEU A 105 14.78 -5.49 -8.04
CA LEU A 105 14.40 -4.10 -7.91
C LEU A 105 15.63 -3.26 -7.51
N GLU A 106 15.65 -2.01 -7.96
CA GLU A 106 16.63 -1.02 -7.52
C GLU A 106 16.62 -0.91 -6.00
N TRP A 107 17.81 -0.84 -5.39
CA TRP A 107 17.95 -0.42 -4.01
C TRP A 107 17.74 1.09 -3.91
N VAL A 108 16.73 1.52 -3.17
CA VAL A 108 16.48 2.93 -2.90
C VAL A 108 16.92 3.27 -1.49
N ASP A 109 17.90 4.17 -1.37
CA ASP A 109 18.34 4.67 -0.07
C ASP A 109 17.26 5.55 0.55
N GLY A 110 16.97 5.30 1.83
CA GLY A 110 15.97 6.01 2.59
C GLY A 110 15.64 5.29 3.88
N GLN A 111 14.77 5.88 4.66
CA GLN A 111 14.15 5.26 5.83
C GLN A 111 12.63 5.25 5.68
N ARG A 112 11.97 4.37 6.38
CA ARG A 112 10.51 4.33 6.34
C ARG A 112 9.93 5.60 6.94
N LEU A 113 8.83 6.07 6.37
CA LEU A 113 8.14 7.28 6.83
C LEU A 113 7.70 7.18 8.30
N ASP A 114 7.22 6.00 8.73
CA ASP A 114 6.80 5.80 10.12
C ASP A 114 7.97 5.89 11.12
N GLU A 115 9.19 5.58 10.71
CA GLU A 115 10.41 5.76 11.50
C GLU A 115 10.88 7.21 11.48
N ALA A 116 10.98 7.82 10.29
CA ALA A 116 11.38 9.21 10.13
C ALA A 116 10.48 10.17 10.90
N ALA A 117 9.16 9.97 10.81
CA ALA A 117 8.18 10.84 11.44
C ALA A 117 8.24 10.84 12.98
N ARG A 118 8.78 9.79 13.62
CA ARG A 118 8.99 9.78 15.08
C ARG A 118 10.04 10.78 15.53
N GLY A 119 11.02 11.07 14.66
CA GLY A 119 12.11 12.01 14.94
C GLY A 119 11.84 13.44 14.49
N LEU A 120 10.73 13.69 13.78
CA LEU A 120 10.38 14.99 13.25
C LEU A 120 9.31 15.67 14.12
N ASP A 121 9.50 16.96 14.43
CA ASP A 121 8.44 17.81 14.96
C ASP A 121 7.38 18.12 13.88
N ASP A 122 6.25 18.73 14.29
CA ASP A 122 5.18 19.00 13.34
C ASP A 122 5.61 19.95 12.22
N PRO A 123 6.30 21.09 12.47
CA PRO A 123 6.80 21.97 11.41
C PRO A 123 7.71 21.27 10.39
N ALA A 124 8.62 20.41 10.84
CA ALA A 124 9.53 19.67 9.96
C ALA A 124 8.80 18.58 9.14
N LEU A 125 7.70 18.04 9.67
CA LEU A 125 6.88 17.02 8.99
C LEU A 125 6.04 17.61 7.84
N LEU A 126 5.63 18.89 7.89
CA LEU A 126 4.72 19.46 6.90
C LEU A 126 5.29 19.51 5.46
N PRO A 127 6.56 19.87 5.21
CA PRO A 127 7.16 19.78 3.87
C PRO A 127 7.18 18.34 3.34
N LEU A 128 7.49 17.36 4.19
CA LEU A 128 7.45 15.96 3.84
C LEU A 128 6.02 15.50 3.50
N ALA A 129 5.02 15.91 4.30
CA ALA A 129 3.62 15.64 4.02
C ALA A 129 3.18 16.20 2.66
N ARG A 130 3.67 17.38 2.27
CA ARG A 130 3.46 17.95 0.93
C ARG A 130 4.08 17.08 -0.17
N SER A 131 5.31 16.57 0.03
CA SER A 131 5.97 15.64 -0.90
C SER A 131 5.18 14.34 -1.06
N ILE A 132 4.62 13.80 0.03
CA ILE A 132 3.76 12.61 0.01
C ILE A 132 2.50 12.88 -0.84
N GLY A 133 1.88 14.04 -0.69
CA GLY A 133 0.76 14.44 -1.54
C GLY A 133 1.11 14.48 -3.03
N GLY A 134 2.31 14.98 -3.38
CA GLY A 134 2.81 14.95 -4.75
C GLY A 134 3.01 13.53 -5.29
N ALA A 135 3.55 12.63 -4.47
CA ALA A 135 3.69 11.21 -4.83
C ALA A 135 2.34 10.54 -5.08
N LEU A 136 1.34 10.78 -4.21
CA LEU A 136 -0.03 10.30 -4.43
C LEU A 136 -0.63 10.82 -5.72
N ALA A 137 -0.43 12.09 -6.06
CA ALA A 137 -0.95 12.67 -7.29
C ALA A 137 -0.34 11.99 -8.53
N ALA A 138 0.96 11.66 -8.50
CA ALA A 138 1.63 10.93 -9.59
C ALA A 138 1.05 9.51 -9.74
N ILE A 139 0.79 8.82 -8.65
CA ILE A 139 0.16 7.48 -8.65
C ILE A 139 -1.25 7.58 -9.24
N HIS A 140 -2.08 8.48 -8.72
CA HIS A 140 -3.49 8.61 -9.11
C HIS A 140 -3.70 9.25 -10.49
N ALA A 141 -2.64 9.82 -11.11
CA ALA A 141 -2.68 10.26 -12.50
C ALA A 141 -2.76 9.10 -13.51
N VAL A 142 -2.46 7.87 -13.09
CA VAL A 142 -2.70 6.67 -13.88
C VAL A 142 -4.16 6.26 -13.72
N THR A 143 -4.95 6.37 -14.79
CA THR A 143 -6.40 6.13 -14.76
C THR A 143 -6.81 4.90 -15.57
N PHE A 144 -7.98 4.36 -15.26
CA PHE A 144 -8.58 3.19 -15.87
C PHE A 144 -10.02 3.48 -16.29
N GLU A 145 -10.55 2.67 -17.21
CA GLU A 145 -11.93 2.83 -17.67
C GLU A 145 -12.97 2.41 -16.62
N ARG A 146 -12.61 1.47 -15.75
CA ARG A 146 -13.47 0.92 -14.67
C ARG A 146 -12.69 0.51 -13.46
N SER A 147 -13.38 0.44 -12.31
CA SER A 147 -12.79 -0.06 -11.07
C SER A 147 -12.69 -1.59 -11.08
N GLY A 148 -11.66 -2.13 -10.40
CA GLY A 148 -11.49 -3.56 -10.22
C GLY A 148 -10.05 -4.01 -10.06
N PHE A 149 -9.87 -5.32 -9.90
CA PHE A 149 -8.55 -5.92 -9.72
C PHE A 149 -7.82 -6.06 -11.05
N LEU A 150 -6.55 -5.66 -11.04
CA LEU A 150 -5.68 -5.63 -12.21
C LEU A 150 -4.98 -6.99 -12.41
N ASP A 151 -4.85 -7.38 -13.68
CA ASP A 151 -4.01 -8.49 -14.10
C ASP A 151 -2.55 -8.05 -14.42
N GLY A 152 -1.75 -8.98 -14.94
CA GLY A 152 -0.36 -8.72 -15.32
C GLY A 152 -0.18 -7.78 -16.52
N SER A 153 -1.23 -7.45 -17.25
CA SER A 153 -1.23 -6.45 -18.33
C SER A 153 -1.75 -5.10 -17.87
N LEU A 154 -2.05 -4.94 -16.57
CA LEU A 154 -2.71 -3.80 -15.95
C LEU A 154 -4.10 -3.52 -16.55
N THR A 155 -4.78 -4.56 -17.00
CA THR A 155 -6.18 -4.52 -17.39
C THR A 155 -7.05 -4.96 -16.22
N VAL A 156 -8.24 -4.37 -16.08
CA VAL A 156 -9.19 -4.79 -15.05
C VAL A 156 -9.77 -6.15 -15.46
N ALA A 157 -9.24 -7.21 -14.86
CA ALA A 157 -9.68 -8.59 -15.09
C ALA A 157 -10.95 -8.92 -14.30
N GLU A 158 -11.04 -8.43 -13.07
CA GLU A 158 -12.17 -8.64 -12.18
C GLU A 158 -12.75 -7.28 -11.75
N PRO A 159 -13.90 -6.87 -12.30
CA PRO A 159 -14.55 -5.63 -11.89
C PRO A 159 -14.94 -5.66 -10.41
N ALA A 160 -14.73 -4.56 -9.71
CA ALA A 160 -15.13 -4.39 -8.31
C ALA A 160 -15.72 -3.00 -8.11
N ASP A 161 -16.82 -2.93 -7.36
CA ASP A 161 -17.42 -1.65 -6.99
C ASP A 161 -16.67 -1.06 -5.79
N ALA A 162 -15.96 0.02 -6.03
CA ALA A 162 -15.23 0.80 -5.00
C ALA A 162 -16.04 2.01 -4.49
N GLY A 163 -17.31 2.13 -4.87
CA GLY A 163 -18.26 3.17 -4.48
C GLY A 163 -19.13 2.80 -3.28
N GLY A 164 -20.22 3.54 -3.13
CA GLY A 164 -21.13 3.39 -1.99
C GLY A 164 -21.84 2.04 -1.97
N ALA A 165 -22.35 1.58 -3.09
CA ALA A 165 -22.99 0.27 -3.19
C ALA A 165 -22.01 -0.86 -2.90
N GLY A 166 -20.77 -0.75 -3.40
CA GLY A 166 -19.69 -1.70 -3.12
C GLY A 166 -19.35 -1.78 -1.63
N LEU A 167 -19.23 -0.63 -0.94
CA LEU A 167 -18.99 -0.61 0.50
C LEU A 167 -20.11 -1.29 1.28
N ILE A 168 -21.37 -0.96 0.97
CA ILE A 168 -22.52 -1.57 1.64
C ILE A 168 -22.53 -3.09 1.43
N GLY A 169 -22.38 -3.55 0.17
CA GLY A 169 -22.36 -4.97 -0.16
C GLY A 169 -21.20 -5.71 0.52
N PHE A 170 -20.01 -5.11 0.53
CA PHE A 170 -18.84 -5.70 1.17
C PHE A 170 -19.00 -5.81 2.70
N LEU A 171 -19.47 -4.75 3.36
CA LEU A 171 -19.73 -4.78 4.79
C LEU A 171 -20.81 -5.82 5.14
N HIS A 172 -21.86 -5.95 4.32
CA HIS A 172 -22.88 -6.97 4.53
C HIS A 172 -22.29 -8.38 4.41
N HIS A 173 -21.52 -8.63 3.35
CA HIS A 173 -20.84 -9.91 3.14
C HIS A 173 -19.91 -10.28 4.31
N VAL A 174 -19.10 -9.32 4.79
CA VAL A 174 -18.14 -9.58 5.89
C VAL A 174 -18.81 -9.73 7.25
N LEU A 175 -19.77 -8.84 7.56
CA LEU A 175 -20.28 -8.69 8.92
C LEU A 175 -21.57 -9.47 9.18
N VAL A 176 -22.39 -9.69 8.15
CA VAL A 176 -23.70 -10.37 8.27
C VAL A 176 -23.58 -11.81 7.80
N ASP A 177 -23.09 -12.02 6.58
CA ASP A 177 -22.97 -13.36 5.98
C ASP A 177 -21.75 -14.12 6.47
N GLY A 178 -20.67 -13.40 6.79
CA GLY A 178 -19.40 -13.94 7.26
C GLY A 178 -19.23 -13.89 8.79
N SER A 179 -18.04 -14.26 9.25
CA SER A 179 -17.69 -14.28 10.68
C SER A 179 -17.19 -12.93 11.24
N GLY A 180 -17.06 -11.92 10.38
CA GLY A 180 -16.50 -10.62 10.78
C GLY A 180 -17.34 -9.91 11.82
N GLY A 181 -18.66 -10.06 11.77
CA GLY A 181 -19.58 -9.46 12.76
C GLY A 181 -19.39 -9.99 14.17
N ASP A 182 -19.10 -11.27 14.34
CA ASP A 182 -18.80 -11.85 15.66
C ASP A 182 -17.50 -11.30 16.23
N ARG A 183 -16.47 -11.17 15.36
CA ARG A 183 -15.17 -10.58 15.75
C ARG A 183 -15.27 -9.10 16.07
N LEU A 184 -16.06 -8.34 15.30
CA LEU A 184 -16.29 -6.92 15.54
C LEU A 184 -17.15 -6.68 16.78
N GLY A 185 -18.04 -7.62 17.11
CA GLY A 185 -19.11 -7.49 18.10
C GLY A 185 -20.40 -7.04 17.44
N ARG A 186 -21.48 -7.81 17.62
CA ARG A 186 -22.75 -7.66 16.89
C ARG A 186 -23.32 -6.24 16.94
N ASP A 187 -23.37 -5.61 18.12
CA ASP A 187 -23.87 -4.23 18.25
C ASP A 187 -23.10 -3.23 17.37
N LEU A 188 -21.76 -3.32 17.33
CA LEU A 188 -20.96 -2.43 16.51
C LEU A 188 -21.11 -2.76 15.01
N ALA A 189 -21.23 -4.04 14.65
CA ALA A 189 -21.46 -4.48 13.28
C ALA A 189 -22.81 -3.96 12.75
N ASP A 190 -23.89 -4.09 13.52
CA ASP A 190 -25.22 -3.60 13.13
C ASP A 190 -25.22 -2.08 12.94
N ARG A 191 -24.58 -1.36 13.86
CA ARG A 191 -24.43 0.10 13.75
C ARG A 191 -23.61 0.51 12.54
N LEU A 192 -22.55 -0.24 12.19
CA LEU A 192 -21.72 0.04 11.03
C LEU A 192 -22.48 -0.19 9.72
N VAL A 193 -23.23 -1.30 9.62
CA VAL A 193 -24.09 -1.58 8.45
C VAL A 193 -25.13 -0.47 8.28
N ALA A 194 -25.81 -0.08 9.35
CA ALA A 194 -26.78 1.01 9.31
C ALA A 194 -26.16 2.36 8.96
N PHE A 195 -24.95 2.65 9.46
CA PHE A 195 -24.17 3.84 9.12
C PHE A 195 -23.79 3.85 7.63
N ALA A 196 -23.25 2.76 7.11
CA ALA A 196 -22.90 2.65 5.71
C ALA A 196 -24.12 2.82 4.78
N GLY A 197 -25.27 2.26 5.17
CA GLY A 197 -26.54 2.45 4.43
C GLY A 197 -26.95 3.92 4.27
N ARG A 198 -26.56 4.79 5.23
CA ARG A 198 -26.87 6.23 5.16
C ARG A 198 -25.78 7.06 4.47
N GLU A 199 -24.51 6.72 4.68
CA GLU A 199 -23.39 7.61 4.37
C GLU A 199 -22.54 7.17 3.18
N ALA A 200 -22.56 5.88 2.82
CA ALA A 200 -21.68 5.34 1.79
C ALA A 200 -21.86 5.99 0.41
N GLY A 201 -23.08 6.48 0.09
CA GLY A 201 -23.36 7.21 -1.15
C GLY A 201 -22.51 8.50 -1.31
N LEU A 202 -21.81 8.94 -0.26
CA LEU A 202 -20.83 10.01 -0.40
C LEU A 202 -19.68 9.63 -1.34
N LEU A 203 -19.27 8.36 -1.38
CA LEU A 203 -18.21 7.87 -2.28
C LEU A 203 -18.59 8.06 -3.75
N ASP A 204 -19.87 7.97 -4.10
CA ASP A 204 -20.36 8.09 -5.48
C ASP A 204 -20.35 9.53 -5.99
N ARG A 205 -20.12 10.51 -5.10
CA ARG A 205 -19.98 11.93 -5.50
C ARG A 205 -18.61 12.24 -6.08
N TRP A 206 -17.67 11.30 -6.09
CA TRP A 206 -16.39 11.48 -6.75
C TRP A 206 -16.57 11.42 -8.27
N PRO A 207 -16.29 12.52 -9.03
CA PRO A 207 -16.50 12.56 -10.45
C PRO A 207 -15.30 12.05 -11.27
N GLY A 208 -14.20 11.68 -10.60
CA GLY A 208 -12.97 11.25 -11.26
C GLY A 208 -13.05 9.81 -11.78
N ALA A 209 -12.25 9.52 -12.78
CA ALA A 209 -12.07 8.15 -13.25
C ALA A 209 -11.40 7.28 -12.18
N PRO A 210 -11.60 5.96 -12.20
CA PRO A 210 -10.81 5.04 -11.40
C PRO A 210 -9.32 5.23 -11.69
N CYS A 211 -8.50 5.20 -10.65
CA CYS A 211 -7.06 5.41 -10.76
C CYS A 211 -6.28 4.26 -10.16
N LEU A 212 -4.97 4.20 -10.47
CA LEU A 212 -4.07 3.29 -9.77
C LEU A 212 -4.10 3.63 -8.28
N THR A 213 -4.52 2.67 -7.49
CA THR A 213 -4.63 2.77 -6.03
C THR A 213 -3.68 1.77 -5.44
N HIS A 214 -2.83 2.20 -4.52
CA HIS A 214 -1.85 1.34 -3.85
C HIS A 214 -2.54 0.39 -2.85
N SER A 215 -3.58 0.89 -2.17
CA SER A 215 -4.42 0.16 -1.19
C SER A 215 -3.72 -0.30 0.11
N ASP A 216 -2.43 -0.03 0.26
CA ASP A 216 -1.67 -0.15 1.52
C ASP A 216 -0.67 1.03 1.64
N PHE A 217 -1.12 2.25 1.28
CA PHE A 217 -0.31 3.46 1.27
C PHE A 217 -0.10 4.00 2.69
N GLY A 218 0.65 3.25 3.49
CA GLY A 218 0.95 3.56 4.88
C GLY A 218 2.41 3.92 5.11
N GLY A 219 2.73 4.49 6.28
CA GLY A 219 4.08 4.93 6.61
C GLY A 219 5.16 3.85 6.54
N THR A 220 4.79 2.58 6.61
CA THR A 220 5.69 1.44 6.47
C THR A 220 6.09 1.14 5.03
N ASN A 221 5.30 1.59 4.05
CA ASN A 221 5.49 1.34 2.62
C ASN A 221 6.01 2.56 1.86
N ILE A 222 6.31 3.66 2.56
CA ILE A 222 6.86 4.87 1.99
C ILE A 222 8.29 5.06 2.49
N LEU A 223 9.25 5.04 1.58
CA LEU A 223 10.63 5.44 1.87
C LEU A 223 10.77 6.95 1.68
N VAL A 224 11.42 7.58 2.64
CA VAL A 224 11.72 9.01 2.62
C VAL A 224 13.22 9.23 2.79
N ARG A 225 13.73 10.29 2.19
CA ARG A 225 15.14 10.65 2.25
C ARG A 225 15.30 12.15 2.47
N GLN A 226 16.27 12.50 3.30
CA GLN A 226 16.68 13.87 3.47
C GLN A 226 17.64 14.28 2.35
N GLY A 227 17.28 15.30 1.61
CA GLY A 227 18.09 15.89 0.55
C GLY A 227 18.38 17.37 0.84
N PRO A 228 19.02 18.09 -0.10
CA PRO A 228 19.35 19.52 0.04
C PRO A 228 18.11 20.43 0.24
N GLN A 229 16.93 19.99 -0.22
CA GLN A 229 15.67 20.71 -0.09
C GLN A 229 14.81 20.21 1.09
N GLY A 230 15.36 19.36 1.96
CA GLY A 230 14.66 18.76 3.08
C GLY A 230 14.21 17.33 2.79
N TRP A 231 13.27 16.84 3.59
CA TRP A 231 12.71 15.49 3.48
C TRP A 231 11.74 15.37 2.30
N ALA A 232 11.88 14.30 1.53
CA ALA A 232 10.99 13.99 0.42
C ALA A 232 10.76 12.49 0.28
N VAL A 233 9.69 12.08 -0.40
CA VAL A 233 9.45 10.70 -0.79
C VAL A 233 10.55 10.25 -1.73
N ALA A 234 11.18 9.11 -1.41
CA ALA A 234 12.19 8.47 -2.23
C ALA A 234 11.61 7.31 -3.04
N ALA A 235 10.72 6.50 -2.43
CA ALA A 235 10.01 5.43 -3.11
C ALA A 235 8.76 5.00 -2.35
N VAL A 236 7.80 4.43 -3.08
CA VAL A 236 6.65 3.69 -2.57
C VAL A 236 6.87 2.21 -2.84
N LEU A 237 6.71 1.38 -1.81
CA LEU A 237 7.03 -0.04 -1.79
C LEU A 237 5.76 -0.87 -1.67
N ASP A 238 5.84 -2.16 -2.06
CA ASP A 238 4.84 -3.20 -1.75
C ASP A 238 3.49 -2.98 -2.46
N TRP A 239 3.49 -3.13 -3.78
CA TRP A 239 2.36 -2.91 -4.67
C TRP A 239 1.40 -4.12 -4.79
N GLU A 240 1.53 -5.13 -3.92
CA GLU A 240 0.77 -6.39 -4.05
C GLU A 240 -0.76 -6.19 -4.01
N PHE A 241 -1.25 -5.17 -3.27
CA PHE A 241 -2.68 -4.85 -3.15
C PHE A 241 -3.18 -3.82 -4.15
N ALA A 242 -2.31 -3.36 -5.07
CA ALA A 242 -2.70 -2.33 -6.02
C ALA A 242 -3.82 -2.79 -6.96
N PHE A 243 -4.77 -1.89 -7.20
CA PHE A 243 -5.94 -2.11 -8.04
C PHE A 243 -6.41 -0.80 -8.70
N ALA A 244 -7.38 -0.86 -9.60
CA ALA A 244 -8.06 0.31 -10.16
C ALA A 244 -9.21 0.74 -9.22
N GLY A 245 -9.02 1.82 -8.47
CA GLY A 245 -9.99 2.27 -7.47
C GLY A 245 -10.12 3.78 -7.39
N SER A 246 -10.50 4.29 -6.23
CA SER A 246 -10.56 5.73 -5.97
C SER A 246 -9.36 6.19 -5.13
N PRO A 247 -8.92 7.45 -5.24
CA PRO A 247 -7.80 7.97 -4.45
C PRO A 247 -8.03 7.89 -2.94
N PHE A 248 -9.28 7.76 -2.52
CA PHE A 248 -9.64 7.79 -1.10
C PHE A 248 -9.18 6.56 -0.32
N PHE A 249 -8.92 5.42 -0.98
CA PHE A 249 -8.31 4.26 -0.33
C PHE A 249 -6.92 4.60 0.20
N ASP A 250 -6.09 5.26 -0.61
CA ASP A 250 -4.73 5.61 -0.21
C ASP A 250 -4.70 6.75 0.81
N PHE A 251 -5.59 7.73 0.66
CA PHE A 251 -5.76 8.75 1.69
C PHE A 251 -6.24 8.14 3.01
N GLY A 252 -7.16 7.17 2.99
CA GLY A 252 -7.63 6.46 4.17
C GLY A 252 -6.50 5.75 4.90
N ASN A 253 -5.69 4.99 4.18
CA ASN A 253 -4.53 4.28 4.73
C ASN A 253 -3.50 5.25 5.33
N LEU A 254 -3.14 6.32 4.61
CA LEU A 254 -2.14 7.29 5.04
C LEU A 254 -2.55 8.03 6.30
N LEU A 255 -3.84 8.38 6.40
CA LEU A 255 -4.36 9.19 7.50
C LEU A 255 -4.67 8.38 8.78
N ARG A 256 -4.37 7.09 8.79
CA ARG A 256 -4.41 6.31 10.03
C ARG A 256 -3.42 6.87 11.07
N PRO A 257 -3.78 6.90 12.36
CA PRO A 257 -2.82 7.28 13.40
C PRO A 257 -1.57 6.38 13.40
N PRO A 258 -0.40 6.92 13.81
CA PRO A 258 -0.22 8.26 14.39
C PRO A 258 -0.09 9.40 13.38
N LEU A 259 0.19 9.14 12.09
CA LEU A 259 0.46 10.19 11.09
C LEU A 259 -0.72 11.14 10.89
N GLY A 260 -1.91 10.60 10.66
CA GLY A 260 -3.12 11.38 10.43
C GLY A 260 -3.55 12.22 11.61
N SER A 261 -3.07 11.90 12.82
CA SER A 261 -3.34 12.68 14.04
C SER A 261 -2.37 13.87 14.24
N ARG A 262 -1.29 13.97 13.42
CA ARG A 262 -0.32 15.05 13.53
C ARG A 262 -0.93 16.37 13.01
N PRO A 263 -0.81 17.49 13.76
CA PRO A 263 -1.36 18.78 13.35
C PRO A 263 -0.89 19.21 11.97
N GLY A 264 -1.83 19.58 11.09
CA GLY A 264 -1.55 20.07 9.75
C GLY A 264 -1.08 19.02 8.73
N PHE A 265 -0.84 17.77 9.15
CA PHE A 265 -0.35 16.70 8.26
C PHE A 265 -1.30 16.46 7.08
N ALA A 266 -2.58 16.19 7.35
CA ALA A 266 -3.58 15.92 6.32
C ALA A 266 -3.77 17.11 5.37
N ASP A 267 -3.72 18.36 5.88
CA ASP A 267 -3.82 19.55 5.05
C ASP A 267 -2.62 19.74 4.14
N SER A 268 -1.42 19.45 4.65
CA SER A 268 -0.18 19.53 3.87
C SER A 268 -0.12 18.46 2.77
N VAL A 269 -0.57 17.22 3.06
CA VAL A 269 -0.73 16.17 2.05
C VAL A 269 -1.71 16.63 0.96
N ALA A 270 -2.90 17.11 1.35
CA ALA A 270 -3.90 17.61 0.39
C ALA A 270 -3.40 18.79 -0.44
N ALA A 271 -2.62 19.71 0.18
CA ALA A 271 -2.01 20.83 -0.53
C ALA A 271 -0.96 20.34 -1.57
N GLY A 272 -0.12 19.37 -1.22
CA GLY A 272 0.83 18.78 -2.14
C GLY A 272 0.15 18.03 -3.28
N TYR A 273 -0.89 17.27 -2.98
CA TYR A 273 -1.71 16.55 -3.96
C TYR A 273 -2.32 17.50 -4.99
N ARG A 274 -2.97 18.60 -4.54
CA ARG A 274 -3.56 19.61 -5.42
C ARG A 274 -2.51 20.37 -6.23
N ALA A 275 -1.36 20.70 -5.61
CA ALA A 275 -0.27 21.39 -6.30
C ALA A 275 0.33 20.56 -7.44
N ALA A 276 0.26 19.21 -7.34
CA ALA A 276 0.68 18.27 -8.37
C ALA A 276 -0.45 17.89 -9.36
N GLY A 277 -1.57 18.61 -9.35
CA GLY A 277 -2.67 18.40 -10.31
C GLY A 277 -3.80 17.48 -9.84
N GLY A 278 -3.69 16.91 -8.63
CA GLY A 278 -4.77 16.07 -8.07
C GLY A 278 -5.97 16.91 -7.63
N ALA A 279 -7.18 16.35 -7.80
CA ALA A 279 -8.43 17.00 -7.37
C ALA A 279 -8.96 16.32 -6.10
N LEU A 280 -9.42 17.12 -5.15
CA LEU A 280 -10.06 16.65 -3.91
C LEU A 280 -11.33 17.48 -3.65
N PRO A 281 -12.50 16.85 -3.49
CA PRO A 281 -13.73 17.52 -3.09
C PRO A 281 -13.64 18.04 -1.64
N ALA A 282 -14.61 18.85 -1.23
CA ALA A 282 -14.63 19.39 0.12
C ALA A 282 -14.67 18.29 1.19
N GLU A 283 -15.43 17.24 0.94
CA GLU A 283 -15.64 16.11 1.86
C GLU A 283 -14.58 15.00 1.74
N TRP A 284 -13.45 15.24 1.09
CA TRP A 284 -12.45 14.20 0.81
C TRP A 284 -12.00 13.40 2.05
N ARG A 285 -11.95 14.03 3.24
CA ARG A 285 -11.59 13.33 4.47
C ARG A 285 -12.65 12.31 4.87
N ARG A 286 -13.92 12.65 4.70
CA ARG A 286 -15.03 11.73 4.96
C ARG A 286 -15.02 10.59 3.95
N MET A 287 -14.76 10.89 2.66
CA MET A 287 -14.60 9.86 1.62
C MET A 287 -13.43 8.93 1.92
N ALA A 288 -12.29 9.46 2.37
CA ALA A 288 -11.13 8.66 2.78
C ALA A 288 -11.46 7.75 3.97
N ALA A 289 -12.18 8.27 4.96
CA ALA A 289 -12.61 7.47 6.12
C ALA A 289 -13.60 6.36 5.74
N LEU A 290 -14.53 6.61 4.81
CA LEU A 290 -15.43 5.58 4.28
C LEU A 290 -14.67 4.51 3.48
N ALA A 291 -13.77 4.92 2.59
CA ALA A 291 -12.96 3.97 1.83
C ALA A 291 -12.07 3.10 2.73
N ASP A 292 -11.58 3.64 3.84
CA ASP A 292 -10.77 2.89 4.80
C ASP A 292 -11.56 1.78 5.52
N LEU A 293 -12.87 1.86 5.56
CA LEU A 293 -13.73 0.80 6.10
C LEU A 293 -13.63 -0.52 5.34
N PHE A 294 -13.35 -0.48 4.03
CA PHE A 294 -13.06 -1.71 3.27
C PHE A 294 -11.87 -2.46 3.88
N SER A 295 -10.77 -1.75 4.17
CA SER A 295 -9.58 -2.39 4.75
C SER A 295 -9.84 -2.89 6.18
N TRP A 296 -10.54 -2.12 7.02
CA TRP A 296 -10.85 -2.54 8.39
C TRP A 296 -11.77 -3.75 8.43
N ALA A 297 -12.75 -3.82 7.51
CA ALA A 297 -13.62 -4.99 7.39
C ALA A 297 -12.86 -6.19 6.82
N GLU A 298 -12.00 -6.00 5.81
CA GLU A 298 -11.17 -7.07 5.23
C GLU A 298 -10.31 -7.74 6.31
N PHE A 299 -9.70 -6.98 7.21
CA PHE A 299 -8.89 -7.55 8.30
C PHE A 299 -9.68 -8.53 9.18
N LEU A 300 -10.99 -8.33 9.32
CA LEU A 300 -11.84 -9.23 10.09
C LEU A 300 -12.14 -10.56 9.38
N THR A 301 -11.88 -10.67 8.07
CA THR A 301 -12.09 -11.91 7.31
C THR A 301 -10.94 -12.90 7.46
N ARG A 302 -9.75 -12.42 7.85
CA ARG A 302 -8.52 -13.22 7.86
C ARG A 302 -8.60 -14.35 8.89
N PRO A 303 -8.23 -15.60 8.52
CA PRO A 303 -8.34 -16.75 9.43
C PRO A 303 -7.58 -16.56 10.75
N THR A 304 -6.40 -15.92 10.69
CA THR A 304 -5.46 -15.72 11.81
C THR A 304 -5.30 -14.25 12.16
N VAL A 305 -6.42 -13.54 12.37
CA VAL A 305 -6.36 -12.16 12.85
C VAL A 305 -6.10 -12.13 14.36
N SER A 306 -5.13 -11.32 14.81
CA SER A 306 -4.85 -11.17 16.23
C SER A 306 -5.87 -10.29 16.94
N ASP A 307 -6.07 -10.51 18.26
CA ASP A 307 -6.96 -9.68 19.09
C ASP A 307 -6.56 -8.19 19.04
N ALA A 308 -5.27 -7.89 18.92
CA ALA A 308 -4.78 -6.52 18.80
C ALA A 308 -5.26 -5.83 17.51
N VAL A 309 -5.29 -6.57 16.39
CA VAL A 309 -5.82 -6.05 15.11
C VAL A 309 -7.32 -5.86 15.20
N VAL A 310 -8.05 -6.82 15.80
CA VAL A 310 -9.49 -6.71 16.02
C VAL A 310 -9.83 -5.50 16.89
N ALA A 311 -9.10 -5.31 18.00
CA ALA A 311 -9.30 -4.15 18.90
C ALA A 311 -9.04 -2.83 18.16
N THR A 312 -7.99 -2.77 17.33
CA THR A 312 -7.70 -1.60 16.49
C THR A 312 -8.82 -1.35 15.49
N ALA A 313 -9.29 -2.39 14.78
CA ALA A 313 -10.39 -2.27 13.82
C ALA A 313 -11.67 -1.73 14.49
N ARG A 314 -12.04 -2.27 15.68
CA ARG A 314 -13.16 -1.77 16.47
C ARG A 314 -13.05 -0.28 16.78
N GLN A 315 -11.87 0.13 17.24
CA GLN A 315 -11.61 1.54 17.56
C GLN A 315 -11.74 2.43 16.32
N ARG A 316 -11.08 2.08 15.20
CA ARG A 316 -11.08 2.89 13.98
C ARG A 316 -12.46 2.97 13.34
N ILE A 317 -13.20 1.88 13.29
CA ILE A 317 -14.57 1.86 12.80
C ILE A 317 -15.46 2.78 13.67
N ALA A 318 -15.34 2.71 14.98
CA ALA A 318 -16.10 3.58 15.88
C ALA A 318 -15.73 5.07 15.68
N GLU A 319 -14.44 5.38 15.58
CA GLU A 319 -13.97 6.75 15.33
C GLU A 319 -14.48 7.29 13.97
N THR A 320 -14.49 6.45 12.91
CA THR A 320 -15.05 6.84 11.61
C THR A 320 -16.49 7.26 11.74
N MET A 321 -17.34 6.51 12.45
CA MET A 321 -18.74 6.87 12.62
C MET A 321 -18.94 8.18 13.39
N VAL A 322 -18.02 8.53 14.32
CA VAL A 322 -18.07 9.81 15.07
C VAL A 322 -17.77 11.02 14.20
N LEU A 323 -17.04 10.89 13.11
CA LEU A 323 -16.74 12.00 12.19
C LEU A 323 -18.00 12.65 11.55
N TRP A 324 -19.16 12.02 11.67
CA TRP A 324 -20.45 12.49 11.15
C TRP A 324 -21.38 13.11 12.21
N GLY A 325 -20.97 13.07 13.50
CA GLY A 325 -21.74 13.59 14.64
C GLY A 325 -21.49 15.04 14.99
#